data_3d73c4ef31e35c75abc09dc9fe752040
#
_entry.id   3d73c4ef31e35c75abc09dc9fe752040
#
_cell.length_a   1.000
_cell.length_b   1.000
_cell.length_c   1.000
_cell.angle_alpha   90.00
_cell.angle_beta   90.00
_cell.angle_gamma   90.00
#
_symmetry.space_group_name_H-M   'P 1'
#
loop_
_entity.id
_entity.type
_entity.pdbx_description
1 polymer ?
#
loop_
_entity_poly.entity_id
_entity_poly.type
_entity_poly.pdbx_seq_one_letter_code
_entity_poly.pdbx_strand_id
1 'polypeptide(L)'
;MSRRGYQACSKKSAWTAGALFLFGLAGCDPFWNAPEDRALDFAEALVTTPVDMQKLRDIANLAPPRNPEDLLDGLSIRVTLDFLRAKQAQGVALKFALGEARQINASRRAVSVRVSYLQPEAPANSDVRMQVQIEKDDQGRWCITRVTGDN
;
A
#
# COMPACT_ATOMS: atom_id res chain seq x y z
N MET A 1 6.65 -9.48 -17.81
CA MET A 1 5.67 -9.75 -16.71
C MET A 1 6.44 -10.15 -15.46
N SER A 2 6.70 -9.22 -14.56
CA SER A 2 7.41 -9.50 -13.30
C SER A 2 6.39 -9.85 -12.21
N ARG A 3 6.30 -11.14 -11.90
CA ARG A 3 5.56 -11.61 -10.71
C ARG A 3 6.41 -11.31 -9.49
N ARG A 4 6.12 -10.23 -8.78
CA ARG A 4 6.66 -10.01 -7.44
C ARG A 4 5.92 -10.96 -6.49
N GLY A 5 6.58 -12.05 -6.12
CA GLY A 5 6.05 -12.99 -5.13
C GLY A 5 6.19 -12.39 -3.73
N TYR A 6 5.07 -12.15 -3.08
CA TYR A 6 5.07 -11.87 -1.65
C TYR A 6 5.37 -13.17 -0.91
N GLN A 7 6.59 -13.32 -0.41
CA GLN A 7 6.93 -14.44 0.46
C GLN A 7 6.45 -14.10 1.88
N ALA A 8 5.51 -14.91 2.37
CA ALA A 8 5.17 -14.93 3.78
C ALA A 8 6.41 -15.36 4.57
N CYS A 9 6.81 -14.58 5.58
CA CYS A 9 7.89 -14.95 6.50
C CYS A 9 7.48 -16.16 7.33
N SER A 10 7.81 -17.37 6.85
CA SER A 10 7.73 -18.59 7.63
C SER A 10 9.03 -18.75 8.42
N LYS A 11 8.97 -18.50 9.73
CA LYS A 11 10.06 -18.88 10.64
C LYS A 11 10.03 -20.38 10.85
N LYS A 12 10.94 -21.08 10.19
CA LYS A 12 11.36 -22.40 10.66
C LYS A 12 12.48 -22.21 11.68
N SER A 13 12.15 -22.48 12.93
CA SER A 13 13.14 -22.62 13.99
C SER A 13 13.96 -23.89 13.75
N ALA A 14 15.24 -23.72 13.46
CA ALA A 14 16.22 -24.79 13.58
C ALA A 14 17.21 -24.41 14.68
N TRP A 15 17.15 -25.14 15.76
CA TRP A 15 18.15 -25.15 16.80
C TRP A 15 19.37 -25.89 16.26
N THR A 16 20.50 -25.23 16.18
CA THR A 16 21.83 -25.86 16.29
C THR A 16 22.79 -24.85 16.88
N ALA A 17 23.45 -25.31 17.94
CA ALA A 17 24.45 -24.58 18.69
C ALA A 17 25.75 -24.45 17.90
N GLY A 18 26.42 -23.31 18.07
CA GLY A 18 27.89 -23.25 17.87
C GLY A 18 28.37 -22.03 17.11
N ALA A 19 29.17 -21.24 17.82
CA ALA A 19 30.23 -20.33 17.37
C ALA A 19 29.84 -18.88 17.05
N LEU A 20 30.36 -18.03 17.91
CA LEU A 20 30.53 -16.59 17.79
C LEU A 20 31.01 -16.15 16.41
N PHE A 21 30.22 -15.27 15.77
CA PHE A 21 30.74 -14.20 14.95
C PHE A 21 29.84 -12.96 15.14
N LEU A 22 30.38 -12.00 15.88
CA LEU A 22 29.90 -10.63 15.97
C LEU A 22 30.04 -9.97 14.59
N PHE A 23 28.99 -9.96 13.79
CA PHE A 23 28.76 -8.93 12.81
C PHE A 23 27.32 -8.47 13.00
N GLY A 24 27.17 -7.28 13.58
CA GLY A 24 25.92 -6.56 13.61
C GLY A 24 25.47 -6.26 12.17
N LEU A 25 24.74 -7.17 11.58
CA LEU A 25 23.88 -6.87 10.47
C LEU A 25 22.63 -6.24 11.08
N ALA A 26 22.63 -4.90 11.18
CA ALA A 26 21.40 -4.16 11.23
C ALA A 26 20.49 -4.79 10.17
N GLY A 27 19.33 -5.33 10.59
CA GLY A 27 18.42 -6.00 9.70
C GLY A 27 18.08 -5.07 8.54
N CYS A 28 18.64 -5.36 7.38
CA CYS A 28 18.11 -4.84 6.15
C CYS A 28 16.73 -5.47 6.03
N ASP A 29 15.69 -4.75 6.44
CA ASP A 29 14.37 -5.03 5.97
C ASP A 29 14.48 -5.08 4.44
N PRO A 30 14.14 -6.21 3.81
CA PRO A 30 14.28 -6.30 2.38
C PRO A 30 13.49 -5.15 1.77
N PHE A 31 14.09 -4.44 0.84
CA PHE A 31 13.61 -3.24 0.13
C PHE A 31 12.17 -3.34 -0.39
N TRP A 32 11.61 -4.53 -0.41
CA TRP A 32 10.28 -4.92 -0.87
C TRP A 32 9.16 -4.75 0.18
N ASN A 33 9.49 -4.38 1.41
CA ASN A 33 8.56 -4.21 2.53
C ASN A 33 8.56 -2.78 3.06
N ALA A 34 9.09 -1.83 2.31
CA ALA A 34 8.97 -0.43 2.67
C ALA A 34 7.48 -0.07 2.80
N PRO A 35 7.05 0.55 3.90
CA PRO A 35 5.65 0.90 4.10
C PRO A 35 5.11 1.79 2.97
N GLU A 36 5.95 2.62 2.39
CA GLU A 36 5.63 3.50 1.27
C GLU A 36 5.27 2.70 0.00
N ASP A 37 6.07 1.67 -0.34
CA ASP A 37 5.80 0.82 -1.51
C ASP A 37 4.50 0.02 -1.32
N ARG A 38 4.24 -0.42 -0.09
CA ARG A 38 2.98 -1.09 0.25
C ARG A 38 1.77 -0.18 0.08
N ALA A 39 1.89 1.10 0.45
CA ALA A 39 0.84 2.09 0.24
C ALA A 39 0.55 2.31 -1.24
N LEU A 40 1.60 2.38 -2.07
CA LEU A 40 1.48 2.53 -3.52
C LEU A 40 0.81 1.32 -4.15
N ASP A 41 1.28 0.11 -3.83
CA ASP A 41 0.72 -1.15 -4.35
C ASP A 41 -0.75 -1.32 -3.95
N PHE A 42 -1.13 -0.90 -2.73
CA PHE A 42 -2.50 -0.94 -2.25
C PHE A 42 -3.40 0.04 -3.01
N ALA A 43 -2.96 1.28 -3.18
CA ALA A 43 -3.70 2.30 -3.92
C ALA A 43 -3.92 1.88 -5.38
N GLU A 44 -2.91 1.32 -6.03
CA GLU A 44 -3.02 0.77 -7.38
C GLU A 44 -4.02 -0.39 -7.45
N ALA A 45 -3.95 -1.32 -6.50
CA ALA A 45 -4.86 -2.46 -6.43
C ALA A 45 -6.31 -2.06 -6.14
N LEU A 46 -6.54 -0.99 -5.35
CA LEU A 46 -7.89 -0.45 -5.10
C LEU A 46 -8.56 0.09 -6.37
N VAL A 47 -7.79 0.68 -7.26
CA VAL A 47 -8.31 1.30 -8.49
C VAL A 47 -8.45 0.28 -9.62
N THR A 48 -7.56 -0.72 -9.67
CA THR A 48 -7.52 -1.72 -10.74
C THR A 48 -8.82 -2.53 -10.78
N THR A 49 -9.45 -2.63 -11.95
CA THR A 49 -10.66 -3.43 -12.18
C THR A 49 -10.38 -4.63 -13.08
N PRO A 50 -10.92 -5.82 -12.75
CA PRO A 50 -11.73 -6.15 -11.57
C PRO A 50 -10.91 -6.09 -10.27
N VAL A 51 -11.57 -5.71 -9.17
CA VAL A 51 -10.93 -5.59 -7.86
C VAL A 51 -10.59 -6.98 -7.33
N ASP A 52 -9.33 -7.23 -7.05
CA ASP A 52 -8.87 -8.46 -6.42
C ASP A 52 -8.81 -8.29 -4.90
N MET A 53 -9.86 -8.75 -4.23
CA MET A 53 -10.00 -8.62 -2.78
C MET A 53 -8.96 -9.41 -2.00
N GLN A 54 -8.47 -10.55 -2.55
CA GLN A 54 -7.42 -11.31 -1.90
C GLN A 54 -6.08 -10.57 -1.96
N LYS A 55 -5.76 -10.02 -3.14
CA LYS A 55 -4.56 -9.18 -3.31
C LYS A 55 -4.57 -7.98 -2.36
N LEU A 56 -5.72 -7.32 -2.20
CA LEU A 56 -5.86 -6.19 -1.28
C LEU A 56 -5.64 -6.61 0.19
N ARG A 57 -6.15 -7.77 0.60
CA ARG A 57 -5.93 -8.32 1.95
C ARG A 57 -4.45 -8.61 2.19
N ASP A 58 -3.78 -9.21 1.22
CA ASP A 58 -2.37 -9.58 1.33
C ASP A 58 -1.49 -8.33 1.41
N ILE A 59 -1.75 -7.31 0.59
CA ILE A 59 -1.02 -6.05 0.63
C ILE A 59 -1.27 -5.32 1.95
N ALA A 60 -2.53 -5.24 2.40
CA ALA A 60 -2.89 -4.56 3.64
C ALA A 60 -2.49 -5.34 4.90
N ASN A 61 -2.12 -6.61 4.75
CA ASN A 61 -1.82 -7.51 5.86
C ASN A 61 -3.01 -7.66 6.82
N LEU A 62 -4.22 -7.78 6.25
CA LEU A 62 -5.47 -7.88 7.00
C LEU A 62 -5.75 -9.32 7.42
N ALA A 63 -5.97 -9.50 8.72
CA ALA A 63 -6.49 -10.75 9.24
C ALA A 63 -8.02 -10.82 9.05
N PRO A 64 -8.59 -12.01 8.68
CA PRO A 64 -10.03 -12.22 8.70
C PRO A 64 -10.61 -11.93 10.09
N PRO A 65 -11.85 -11.42 10.22
CA PRO A 65 -12.86 -11.23 9.16
C PRO A 65 -12.87 -9.83 8.49
N ARG A 66 -11.86 -9.00 8.73
CA ARG A 66 -11.82 -7.61 8.20
C ARG A 66 -11.77 -7.60 6.68
N ASN A 67 -12.51 -6.69 6.08
CA ASN A 67 -12.50 -6.47 4.63
C ASN A 67 -11.66 -5.24 4.26
N PRO A 68 -10.98 -5.24 3.10
CA PRO A 68 -10.25 -4.07 2.62
C PRO A 68 -11.11 -2.81 2.48
N GLU A 69 -12.40 -2.96 2.20
CA GLU A 69 -13.36 -1.86 2.10
C GLU A 69 -13.59 -1.15 3.44
N ASP A 70 -13.42 -1.85 4.57
CA ASP A 70 -13.53 -1.27 5.91
C ASP A 70 -12.41 -0.27 6.22
N LEU A 71 -11.35 -0.27 5.41
CA LEU A 71 -10.24 0.67 5.52
C LEU A 71 -10.54 2.02 4.85
N LEU A 72 -11.56 2.07 3.99
CA LEU A 72 -11.94 3.29 3.26
C LEU A 72 -12.74 4.20 4.18
N ASP A 73 -12.13 5.29 4.61
CA ASP A 73 -12.75 6.19 5.55
C ASP A 73 -13.19 7.50 4.89
N GLY A 74 -14.49 7.71 4.95
CA GLY A 74 -15.16 8.87 4.43
C GLY A 74 -15.70 8.73 3.00
N LEU A 75 -16.57 9.67 2.64
CA LEU A 75 -17.19 9.72 1.32
C LEU A 75 -16.19 10.11 0.23
N SER A 76 -15.24 11.00 0.57
CA SER A 76 -14.24 11.53 -0.37
C SER A 76 -13.47 10.42 -1.06
N ILE A 77 -12.94 9.44 -0.30
CA ILE A 77 -12.18 8.33 -0.88
C ILE A 77 -13.05 7.46 -1.80
N ARG A 78 -14.30 7.21 -1.45
CA ARG A 78 -15.21 6.39 -2.27
C ARG A 78 -15.50 7.07 -3.60
N VAL A 79 -15.81 8.36 -3.57
CA VAL A 79 -16.02 9.17 -4.79
C VAL A 79 -14.74 9.20 -5.64
N THR A 80 -13.58 9.36 -5.02
CA THR A 80 -12.28 9.33 -5.72
C THR A 80 -12.05 8.00 -6.42
N LEU A 81 -12.32 6.87 -5.75
CA LEU A 81 -12.15 5.55 -6.34
C LEU A 81 -13.11 5.31 -7.50
N ASP A 82 -14.37 5.68 -7.35
CA ASP A 82 -15.39 5.57 -8.41
C ASP A 82 -15.01 6.39 -9.64
N PHE A 83 -14.52 7.62 -9.42
CA PHE A 83 -14.01 8.48 -10.47
C PHE A 83 -12.82 7.85 -11.21
N LEU A 84 -11.81 7.36 -10.49
CA LEU A 84 -10.61 6.75 -11.09
C LEU A 84 -10.94 5.46 -11.85
N ARG A 85 -11.82 4.62 -11.31
CA ARG A 85 -12.31 3.40 -11.98
C ARG A 85 -13.08 3.72 -13.25
N ALA A 86 -13.91 4.77 -13.21
CA ALA A 86 -14.62 5.23 -14.40
C ALA A 86 -13.66 5.73 -15.49
N LYS A 87 -12.60 6.45 -15.13
CA LYS A 87 -11.53 6.86 -16.06
C LYS A 87 -10.82 5.66 -16.66
N GLN A 88 -10.46 4.68 -15.86
CA GLN A 88 -9.83 3.45 -16.33
C GLN A 88 -10.74 2.67 -17.29
N ALA A 89 -12.04 2.58 -16.98
CA ALA A 89 -13.03 1.95 -17.87
C ALA A 89 -13.19 2.67 -19.22
N GLN A 90 -12.92 3.97 -19.26
CA GLN A 90 -12.86 4.77 -20.49
C GLN A 90 -11.53 4.61 -21.27
N GLY A 91 -10.62 3.78 -20.80
CA GLY A 91 -9.31 3.57 -21.42
C GLY A 91 -8.27 4.65 -21.08
N VAL A 92 -8.54 5.50 -20.09
CA VAL A 92 -7.59 6.52 -19.64
C VAL A 92 -6.47 5.86 -18.85
N ALA A 93 -5.22 6.14 -19.22
CA ALA A 93 -4.07 5.66 -18.49
C ALA A 93 -3.92 6.39 -17.14
N LEU A 94 -3.76 5.62 -16.08
CA LEU A 94 -3.52 6.12 -14.72
C LEU A 94 -2.05 5.92 -14.36
N LYS A 95 -1.45 6.94 -13.76
CA LYS A 95 -0.08 6.89 -13.27
C LYS A 95 -0.08 7.13 -11.76
N PHE A 96 0.45 6.18 -11.02
CA PHE A 96 0.58 6.21 -9.56
C PHE A 96 1.98 6.65 -9.17
N ALA A 97 2.07 7.52 -8.19
CA ALA A 97 3.34 8.00 -7.64
C ALA A 97 3.23 8.22 -6.14
N LEU A 98 4.31 7.91 -5.44
CA LEU A 98 4.45 8.29 -4.03
C LEU A 98 4.57 9.81 -3.93
N GLY A 99 3.79 10.36 -3.01
CA GLY A 99 3.92 11.74 -2.56
C GLY A 99 4.70 11.82 -1.24
N GLU A 100 4.23 12.68 -0.36
CA GLU A 100 4.84 12.86 0.95
C GLU A 100 4.57 11.67 1.86
N ALA A 101 5.62 11.18 2.52
CA ALA A 101 5.52 10.21 3.60
C ALA A 101 5.83 10.90 4.92
N ARG A 102 4.85 10.95 5.83
CA ARG A 102 4.99 11.57 7.15
C ARG A 102 5.00 10.51 8.24
N GLN A 103 6.08 10.48 9.00
CA GLN A 103 6.15 9.66 10.20
C GLN A 103 5.35 10.33 11.31
N ILE A 104 4.32 9.65 11.82
CA ILE A 104 3.49 10.12 12.94
C ILE A 104 4.17 9.75 14.27
N ASN A 105 4.64 8.50 14.35
CA ASN A 105 5.44 7.97 15.45
C ASN A 105 6.28 6.77 14.97
N ALA A 106 6.96 6.08 15.87
CA ALA A 106 7.84 4.94 15.53
C ALA A 106 7.09 3.77 14.85
N SER A 107 5.79 3.64 15.10
CA SER A 107 4.96 2.54 14.59
C SER A 107 3.87 2.97 13.60
N ARG A 108 3.76 4.27 13.28
CA ARG A 108 2.70 4.80 12.42
C ARG A 108 3.24 5.79 11.40
N ARG A 109 2.81 5.63 10.15
CA ARG A 109 3.13 6.53 9.03
C ARG A 109 1.86 6.87 8.26
N ALA A 110 1.83 8.07 7.68
CA ALA A 110 0.87 8.47 6.67
C ALA A 110 1.60 8.70 5.35
N VAL A 111 1.15 8.03 4.30
CA VAL A 111 1.76 8.09 2.98
C VAL A 111 0.75 8.65 2.00
N SER A 112 1.12 9.73 1.32
CA SER A 112 0.31 10.29 0.23
C SER A 112 0.61 9.53 -1.06
N VAL A 113 -0.43 9.10 -1.76
CA VAL A 113 -0.33 8.52 -3.10
C VAL A 113 -1.04 9.46 -4.07
N ARG A 114 -0.30 9.90 -5.07
CA ARG A 114 -0.82 10.73 -6.16
C ARG A 114 -1.20 9.85 -7.34
N VAL A 115 -2.39 10.06 -7.88
CA VAL A 115 -2.84 9.40 -9.10
C VAL A 115 -3.10 10.45 -10.16
N SER A 116 -2.28 10.44 -11.19
CA SER A 116 -2.43 11.33 -12.36
C SER A 116 -3.12 10.57 -13.48
N TYR A 117 -4.00 11.23 -14.19
CA TYR A 117 -4.64 10.67 -15.37
C TYR A 117 -4.27 11.47 -16.60
N LEU A 118 -3.86 10.74 -17.64
CA LEU A 118 -3.42 11.31 -18.91
C LEU A 118 -4.61 11.39 -19.85
N GLN A 119 -5.23 12.55 -19.90
CA GLN A 119 -6.32 12.83 -20.84
C GLN A 119 -5.91 14.05 -21.68
N PRO A 120 -6.03 14.01 -23.03
CA PRO A 120 -5.55 15.09 -23.91
C PRO A 120 -6.17 16.46 -23.60
N GLU A 121 -7.40 16.46 -23.07
CA GLU A 121 -8.15 17.67 -22.75
C GLU A 121 -8.10 18.05 -21.27
N ALA A 122 -7.41 17.25 -20.44
CA ALA A 122 -7.31 17.54 -19.02
C ALA A 122 -6.27 18.62 -18.75
N PRO A 123 -6.50 19.52 -17.79
CA PRO A 123 -5.48 20.47 -17.35
C PRO A 123 -4.20 19.75 -16.96
N ALA A 124 -3.06 20.39 -17.17
CA ALA A 124 -1.72 19.81 -16.95
C ALA A 124 -1.47 19.24 -15.53
N ASN A 125 -2.33 19.56 -14.56
CA ASN A 125 -2.22 19.15 -13.15
C ASN A 125 -3.46 18.36 -12.67
N SER A 126 -4.09 17.58 -13.55
CA SER A 126 -5.22 16.74 -13.16
C SER A 126 -4.70 15.53 -12.39
N ASP A 127 -4.58 15.68 -11.09
CA ASP A 127 -4.24 14.61 -10.17
C ASP A 127 -5.24 14.54 -9.01
N VAL A 128 -5.41 13.35 -8.48
CA VAL A 128 -6.12 13.10 -7.23
C VAL A 128 -5.15 12.49 -6.23
N ARG A 129 -5.40 12.70 -4.97
CA ARG A 129 -4.54 12.21 -3.89
C ARG A 129 -5.33 11.34 -2.95
N MET A 130 -4.65 10.32 -2.46
CA MET A 130 -5.13 9.45 -1.40
C MET A 130 -4.11 9.43 -0.28
N GLN A 131 -4.57 9.42 0.96
CA GLN A 131 -3.69 9.20 2.11
C GLN A 131 -3.90 7.81 2.65
N VAL A 132 -2.82 7.06 2.76
CA VAL A 132 -2.78 5.70 3.28
C VAL A 132 -2.09 5.73 4.64
N GLN A 133 -2.80 5.34 5.70
CA GLN A 133 -2.21 5.17 7.03
C GLN A 133 -1.75 3.73 7.21
N ILE A 134 -0.52 3.59 7.70
CA ILE A 134 0.14 2.32 7.90
C ILE A 134 0.65 2.26 9.34
N GLU A 135 0.38 1.16 10.01
CA GLU A 135 0.79 0.93 11.39
C GLU A 135 1.49 -0.42 11.53
N LYS A 136 2.44 -0.50 12.46
CA LYS A 136 3.02 -1.78 12.85
C LYS A 136 2.07 -2.54 13.77
N ASP A 137 1.87 -3.82 13.47
CA ASP A 137 1.18 -4.73 14.37
C ASP A 137 2.10 -5.17 15.54
N ASP A 138 1.56 -6.00 16.43
CA ASP A 138 2.28 -6.53 17.60
C ASP A 138 3.48 -7.41 17.21
N GLN A 139 3.56 -7.85 15.95
CA GLN A 139 4.68 -8.61 15.40
C GLN A 139 5.68 -7.73 14.63
N GLY A 140 5.48 -6.41 14.64
CA GLY A 140 6.32 -5.44 13.95
C GLY A 140 6.12 -5.38 12.45
N ARG A 141 5.02 -5.97 11.92
CA ARG A 141 4.70 -5.96 10.48
C ARG A 141 3.87 -4.72 10.17
N TRP A 142 4.16 -4.09 9.04
CA TRP A 142 3.37 -2.96 8.57
C TRP A 142 2.03 -3.42 8.00
N CYS A 143 0.95 -2.85 8.52
CA CYS A 143 -0.43 -3.10 8.11
C CYS A 143 -1.08 -1.80 7.67
N ILE A 144 -1.86 -1.82 6.59
CA ILE A 144 -2.68 -0.67 6.21
C ILE A 144 -3.89 -0.63 7.13
N THR A 145 -4.13 0.52 7.75
CA THR A 145 -5.20 0.68 8.75
C THR A 145 -6.31 1.62 8.31
N ARG A 146 -6.00 2.54 7.36
CA ARG A 146 -6.96 3.54 6.90
C ARG A 146 -6.56 4.11 5.56
N VAL A 147 -7.55 4.42 4.72
CA VAL A 147 -7.36 5.16 3.47
C VAL A 147 -8.39 6.29 3.41
N THR A 148 -7.91 7.51 3.15
CA THR A 148 -8.75 8.70 3.00
C THR A 148 -8.48 9.38 1.67
N GLY A 149 -9.49 10.08 1.14
CA GLY A 149 -9.26 11.01 0.03
C GLY A 149 -8.68 12.33 0.57
N ASP A 150 -7.78 12.92 -0.18
CA ASP A 150 -7.28 14.26 0.09
C ASP A 150 -8.24 15.26 -0.59
N ASN A 151 -8.77 16.19 0.18
CA ASN A 151 -9.65 17.25 -0.32
C ASN A 151 -8.82 18.47 -0.69
#